data_63c6a32fd447a9d59eab753c2f967cd0
#
_entry.id   63c6a32fd447a9d59eab753c2f967cd0
#
_cell.length_a   1.000
_cell.length_b   1.000
_cell.length_c   1.000
_cell.angle_alpha   90.00
_cell.angle_beta   90.00
_cell.angle_gamma   90.00
#
_symmetry.space_group_name_H-M   'P 1'
#
loop_
_entity.id
_entity.type
_entity.pdbx_description
1 polymer ?
#
loop_
_entity_poly.entity_id
_entity_poly.type
_entity_poly.pdbx_seq_one_letter_code
_entity_poly.pdbx_strand_id
1 'polypeptide(L)'
;MNYSTSATLQARVSFVRSVYAWLMGGFIVAGVGALCAPYVANLLFPLLGRFFIFALIIVFYGTFFWANAVSRRRPQNRFAYAAFTFVAGILAGFASLATARTSGFGVVLAALGMTAADFLVLSLVALVSKRDFSFLRGFIITGLVIALVGSLIGIFFHVEMLHLLISAVIVIACSAKILYDTSLMLRSGDTDDAAGFALSLFVSLLNIFLSLLRLLGGRRD
;
A
#
# COMPACT_ATOMS: atom_id res chain seq x y z
N MET A 1 28.86 6.77 -30.60
CA MET A 1 27.42 6.96 -30.31
C MET A 1 26.86 6.04 -29.20
N ASN A 2 27.67 5.18 -28.56
CA ASN A 2 27.22 4.13 -27.61
C ASN A 2 27.30 4.51 -26.11
N TYR A 3 28.02 5.57 -25.74
CA TYR A 3 28.23 5.93 -24.32
C TYR A 3 26.98 6.59 -23.64
N SER A 4 26.20 7.36 -24.41
CA SER A 4 24.99 8.01 -23.88
C SER A 4 23.87 7.00 -23.60
N THR A 5 23.77 5.96 -24.40
CA THR A 5 22.73 4.92 -24.24
C THR A 5 23.02 4.02 -23.04
N SER A 6 24.29 3.68 -22.79
CA SER A 6 24.68 2.87 -21.62
C SER A 6 24.52 3.64 -20.30
N ALA A 7 24.84 4.93 -20.27
CA ALA A 7 24.67 5.78 -19.09
C ALA A 7 23.17 5.93 -18.69
N THR A 8 22.30 6.09 -19.68
CA THR A 8 20.85 6.18 -19.42
C THR A 8 20.25 4.85 -18.95
N LEU A 9 20.73 3.73 -19.46
CA LEU A 9 20.33 2.39 -18.98
C LEU A 9 20.77 2.14 -17.53
N GLN A 10 22.02 2.48 -17.21
CA GLN A 10 22.54 2.34 -15.84
C GLN A 10 21.77 3.22 -14.84
N ALA A 11 21.45 4.46 -15.21
CA ALA A 11 20.65 5.35 -14.38
C ALA A 11 19.25 4.77 -14.09
N ARG A 12 18.59 4.19 -15.10
CA ARG A 12 17.28 3.54 -14.92
C ARG A 12 17.36 2.31 -14.03
N VAL A 13 18.35 1.46 -14.19
CA VAL A 13 18.54 0.27 -13.36
C VAL A 13 18.79 0.67 -11.90
N SER A 14 19.64 1.68 -11.67
CA SER A 14 19.91 2.19 -10.32
C SER A 14 18.67 2.81 -9.67
N PHE A 15 17.85 3.51 -10.44
CA PHE A 15 16.58 4.08 -9.99
C PHE A 15 15.60 2.98 -9.56
N VAL A 16 15.35 1.99 -10.41
CA VAL A 16 14.49 0.84 -10.09
C VAL A 16 14.96 0.14 -8.83
N ARG A 17 16.26 -0.14 -8.71
CA ARG A 17 16.85 -0.71 -7.49
C ARG A 17 16.59 0.17 -6.26
N SER A 18 16.70 1.49 -6.39
CA SER A 18 16.41 2.43 -5.31
C SER A 18 14.95 2.37 -4.88
N VAL A 19 13.99 2.34 -5.81
CA VAL A 19 12.55 2.22 -5.49
C VAL A 19 12.26 0.94 -4.71
N TYR A 20 12.77 -0.20 -5.17
CA TYR A 20 12.58 -1.47 -4.45
C TYR A 20 13.30 -1.51 -3.10
N ALA A 21 14.48 -0.88 -2.97
CA ALA A 21 15.15 -0.76 -1.68
C ALA A 21 14.32 0.07 -0.68
N TRP A 22 13.74 1.18 -1.12
CA TRP A 22 12.80 1.98 -0.32
C TRP A 22 11.57 1.16 0.08
N LEU A 23 10.97 0.42 -0.86
CA LEU A 23 9.81 -0.42 -0.62
C LEU A 23 10.10 -1.50 0.43
N MET A 24 11.23 -2.20 0.30
CA MET A 24 11.67 -3.21 1.27
C MET A 24 11.92 -2.61 2.66
N GLY A 25 12.59 -1.45 2.71
CA GLY A 25 12.75 -0.70 3.95
C GLY A 25 11.41 -0.35 4.59
N GLY A 26 10.43 0.09 3.78
CA GLY A 26 9.07 0.35 4.22
C GLY A 26 8.37 -0.88 4.82
N PHE A 27 8.52 -2.06 4.21
CA PHE A 27 7.97 -3.30 4.77
C PHE A 27 8.60 -3.71 6.10
N ILE A 28 9.91 -3.52 6.25
CA ILE A 28 10.58 -3.80 7.53
C ILE A 28 10.03 -2.87 8.62
N VAL A 29 9.94 -1.58 8.34
CA VAL A 29 9.40 -0.58 9.29
C VAL A 29 7.92 -0.85 9.60
N ALA A 30 7.12 -1.20 8.58
CA ALA A 30 5.72 -1.58 8.78
C ALA A 30 5.57 -2.87 9.60
N GLY A 31 6.46 -3.85 9.40
CA GLY A 31 6.51 -5.06 10.23
C GLY A 31 6.75 -4.74 11.70
N VAL A 32 7.69 -3.85 11.99
CA VAL A 32 7.92 -3.35 13.36
C VAL A 32 6.67 -2.63 13.89
N GLY A 33 6.03 -1.77 13.08
CA GLY A 33 4.78 -1.11 13.44
C GLY A 33 3.66 -2.10 13.77
N ALA A 34 3.52 -3.17 12.97
CA ALA A 34 2.52 -4.21 13.21
C ALA A 34 2.75 -4.97 14.53
N LEU A 35 4.01 -5.25 14.87
CA LEU A 35 4.37 -5.86 16.16
C LEU A 35 4.12 -4.91 17.34
N CYS A 36 4.25 -3.60 17.13
CA CYS A 36 3.96 -2.58 18.14
C CYS A 36 2.44 -2.33 18.32
N ALA A 37 1.57 -2.79 17.41
CA ALA A 37 0.13 -2.51 17.47
C ALA A 37 -0.51 -2.83 18.84
N PRO A 38 -0.33 -4.02 19.46
CA PRO A 38 -0.95 -4.31 20.76
C PRO A 38 -0.46 -3.36 21.86
N TYR A 39 0.81 -2.97 21.86
CA TYR A 39 1.36 -2.04 22.86
C TYR A 39 0.79 -0.64 22.69
N VAL A 40 0.65 -0.17 21.43
CA VAL A 40 0.04 1.11 21.09
C VAL A 40 -1.43 1.14 21.54
N ALA A 41 -2.17 0.03 21.34
CA ALA A 41 -3.54 -0.07 21.84
C ALA A 41 -3.60 0.04 23.36
N ASN A 42 -2.79 -0.73 24.06
CA ASN A 42 -2.79 -0.75 25.54
C ASN A 42 -2.40 0.61 26.13
N LEU A 43 -1.54 1.36 25.47
CA LEU A 43 -1.09 2.69 25.91
C LEU A 43 -2.10 3.78 25.61
N LEU A 44 -2.65 3.81 24.38
CA LEU A 44 -3.46 4.93 23.92
C LEU A 44 -4.96 4.73 24.07
N PHE A 45 -5.45 3.49 24.09
CA PHE A 45 -6.87 3.22 24.24
C PHE A 45 -7.46 3.72 25.58
N PRO A 46 -6.76 3.58 26.73
CA PRO A 46 -7.24 4.15 27.99
C PRO A 46 -7.34 5.68 27.98
N LEU A 47 -6.46 6.36 27.20
CA LEU A 47 -6.41 7.81 27.11
C LEU A 47 -7.44 8.39 26.15
N LEU A 48 -7.61 7.75 24.99
CA LEU A 48 -8.42 8.25 23.87
C LEU A 48 -9.82 7.59 23.80
N GLY A 49 -9.99 6.41 24.39
CA GLY A 49 -11.25 5.68 24.38
C GLY A 49 -11.80 5.51 22.95
N ARG A 50 -13.05 5.94 22.73
CA ARG A 50 -13.73 5.88 21.42
C ARG A 50 -13.05 6.72 20.33
N PHE A 51 -12.24 7.70 20.69
CA PHE A 51 -11.53 8.57 19.74
C PHE A 51 -10.23 7.96 19.23
N PHE A 52 -9.78 6.82 19.78
CA PHE A 52 -8.53 6.15 19.39
C PHE A 52 -8.46 5.87 17.89
N ILE A 53 -9.53 5.32 17.30
CA ILE A 53 -9.57 4.99 15.86
C ILE A 53 -9.49 6.27 15.02
N PHE A 54 -10.20 7.33 15.40
CA PHE A 54 -10.16 8.61 14.68
C PHE A 54 -8.77 9.24 14.74
N ALA A 55 -8.12 9.22 15.91
CA ALA A 55 -6.76 9.71 16.06
C ALA A 55 -5.79 8.94 15.16
N LEU A 56 -5.91 7.60 15.12
CA LEU A 56 -5.06 6.76 14.28
C LEU A 56 -5.26 7.04 12.78
N ILE A 57 -6.51 7.26 12.34
CA ILE A 57 -6.82 7.64 10.95
C ILE A 57 -6.21 9.01 10.62
N ILE A 58 -6.34 10.00 11.52
CA ILE A 58 -5.76 11.33 11.31
C ILE A 58 -4.24 11.26 11.19
N VAL A 59 -3.57 10.49 12.06
CA VAL A 59 -2.12 10.30 12.03
C VAL A 59 -1.70 9.56 10.75
N PHE A 60 -2.47 8.55 10.32
CA PHE A 60 -2.20 7.82 9.08
C PHE A 60 -2.25 8.74 7.85
N TYR A 61 -3.34 9.48 7.67
CA TYR A 61 -3.44 10.41 6.53
C TYR A 61 -2.47 11.58 6.66
N GLY A 62 -2.24 12.11 7.87
CA GLY A 62 -1.27 13.17 8.11
C GLY A 62 0.15 12.75 7.70
N THR A 63 0.58 11.56 8.13
CA THR A 63 1.90 11.01 7.74
C THR A 63 1.97 10.66 6.25
N PHE A 64 0.88 10.18 5.65
CA PHE A 64 0.79 9.94 4.21
C PHE A 64 0.98 11.23 3.40
N PHE A 65 0.22 12.27 3.71
CA PHE A 65 0.34 13.55 2.99
C PHE A 65 1.70 14.20 3.21
N TRP A 66 2.27 14.10 4.42
CA TRP A 66 3.62 14.56 4.69
C TRP A 66 4.65 13.79 3.85
N ALA A 67 4.61 12.46 3.84
CA ALA A 67 5.52 11.64 3.05
C ALA A 67 5.43 11.95 1.55
N ASN A 68 4.20 12.14 1.03
CA ASN A 68 3.97 12.51 -0.36
C ASN A 68 4.52 13.92 -0.69
N ALA A 69 4.29 14.90 0.19
CA ALA A 69 4.72 16.27 -0.04
C ALA A 69 6.25 16.45 -0.02
N VAL A 70 6.97 15.61 0.74
CA VAL A 70 8.43 15.69 0.87
C VAL A 70 9.18 14.58 0.15
N SER A 71 8.52 13.78 -0.70
CA SER A 71 9.10 12.59 -1.36
C SER A 71 10.41 12.90 -2.07
N ARG A 72 10.55 14.08 -2.67
CA ARG A 72 11.74 14.57 -3.38
C ARG A 72 12.75 15.32 -2.50
N ARG A 73 12.39 15.64 -1.23
CA ARG A 73 13.22 16.48 -0.34
C ARG A 73 14.08 15.62 0.56
N ARG A 74 15.38 15.49 0.29
CA ARG A 74 16.34 14.83 1.18
C ARG A 74 16.83 15.78 2.26
N PRO A 75 16.99 15.33 3.52
CA PRO A 75 16.75 14.00 4.07
C PRO A 75 15.31 13.77 4.60
N GLN A 76 14.42 14.75 4.50
CA GLN A 76 13.07 14.72 5.08
C GLN A 76 12.23 13.54 4.59
N ASN A 77 12.41 13.14 3.31
CA ASN A 77 11.70 12.01 2.73
C ASN A 77 11.93 10.68 3.48
N ARG A 78 13.12 10.49 4.07
CA ARG A 78 13.44 9.27 4.82
C ARG A 78 12.60 9.16 6.09
N PHE A 79 12.53 10.26 6.86
CA PHE A 79 11.78 10.31 8.10
C PHE A 79 10.27 10.23 7.86
N ALA A 80 9.78 10.97 6.86
CA ALA A 80 8.36 10.99 6.53
C ALA A 80 7.88 9.62 6.00
N TYR A 81 8.66 8.97 5.13
CA TYR A 81 8.35 7.64 4.63
C TYR A 81 8.38 6.59 5.75
N ALA A 82 9.40 6.62 6.62
CA ALA A 82 9.48 5.71 7.77
C ALA A 82 8.32 5.93 8.75
N ALA A 83 7.99 7.18 9.06
CA ALA A 83 6.85 7.50 9.92
C ALA A 83 5.53 6.98 9.34
N PHE A 84 5.29 7.21 8.03
CA PHE A 84 4.10 6.71 7.37
C PHE A 84 4.03 5.18 7.36
N THR A 85 5.10 4.50 6.97
CA THR A 85 5.12 3.02 6.90
C THR A 85 5.00 2.39 8.28
N PHE A 86 5.53 3.02 9.34
CA PHE A 86 5.35 2.58 10.72
C PHE A 86 3.87 2.67 11.16
N VAL A 87 3.22 3.81 10.94
CA VAL A 87 1.79 4.01 11.27
C VAL A 87 0.91 3.07 10.44
N ALA A 88 1.21 2.90 9.15
CA ALA A 88 0.54 1.95 8.28
C ALA A 88 0.69 0.51 8.77
N GLY A 89 1.87 0.17 9.30
CA GLY A 89 2.14 -1.11 9.95
C GLY A 89 1.28 -1.33 11.20
N ILE A 90 1.13 -0.31 12.04
CA ILE A 90 0.23 -0.38 13.22
C ILE A 90 -1.21 -0.69 12.77
N LEU A 91 -1.73 -0.01 11.75
CA LEU A 91 -3.06 -0.29 11.19
C LEU A 91 -3.19 -1.72 10.66
N ALA A 92 -2.19 -2.16 9.87
CA ALA A 92 -2.16 -3.51 9.36
C ALA A 92 -2.08 -4.56 10.49
N GLY A 93 -1.34 -4.26 11.55
CA GLY A 93 -1.24 -5.09 12.76
C GLY A 93 -2.58 -5.25 13.46
N PHE A 94 -3.34 -4.16 13.65
CA PHE A 94 -4.68 -4.24 14.22
C PHE A 94 -5.63 -5.08 13.37
N ALA A 95 -5.66 -4.84 12.06
CA ALA A 95 -6.47 -5.62 11.14
C ALA A 95 -6.10 -7.11 11.16
N SER A 96 -4.81 -7.42 11.17
CA SER A 96 -4.28 -8.78 11.24
C SER A 96 -4.67 -9.49 12.55
N LEU A 97 -4.51 -8.81 13.69
CA LEU A 97 -4.89 -9.35 14.99
C LEU A 97 -6.39 -9.60 15.10
N ALA A 98 -7.22 -8.68 14.60
CA ALA A 98 -8.66 -8.86 14.55
C ALA A 98 -9.03 -10.09 13.72
N THR A 99 -8.50 -10.20 12.51
CA THR A 99 -8.74 -11.35 11.63
C THR A 99 -8.18 -12.66 12.20
N ALA A 100 -7.01 -12.63 12.82
CA ALA A 100 -6.43 -13.82 13.43
C ALA A 100 -7.29 -14.37 14.59
N ARG A 101 -7.96 -13.49 15.35
CA ARG A 101 -8.85 -13.87 16.46
C ARG A 101 -10.17 -14.45 15.97
N THR A 102 -10.72 -13.98 14.87
CA THR A 102 -12.02 -14.42 14.32
C THR A 102 -11.88 -15.59 13.35
N SER A 103 -10.91 -15.56 12.47
CA SER A 103 -10.79 -16.48 11.33
C SER A 103 -9.50 -17.31 11.34
N GLY A 104 -8.62 -17.08 12.32
CA GLY A 104 -7.37 -17.80 12.47
C GLY A 104 -6.17 -17.13 11.76
N PHE A 105 -4.97 -17.42 12.25
CA PHE A 105 -3.72 -16.83 11.72
C PHE A 105 -3.39 -17.27 10.29
N GLY A 106 -3.88 -18.44 9.86
CA GLY A 106 -3.73 -18.92 8.48
C GLY A 106 -4.29 -17.96 7.43
N VAL A 107 -5.38 -17.24 7.75
CA VAL A 107 -5.98 -16.22 6.87
C VAL A 107 -5.03 -15.03 6.67
N VAL A 108 -4.34 -14.61 7.72
CA VAL A 108 -3.35 -13.53 7.65
C VAL A 108 -2.18 -13.93 6.76
N LEU A 109 -1.67 -15.15 6.91
CA LEU A 109 -0.59 -15.67 6.07
C LEU A 109 -1.03 -15.80 4.60
N ALA A 110 -2.26 -16.27 4.37
CA ALA A 110 -2.81 -16.37 3.01
C ALA A 110 -2.93 -14.97 2.36
N ALA A 111 -3.44 -13.97 3.08
CA ALA A 111 -3.54 -12.60 2.59
C ALA A 111 -2.15 -12.00 2.26
N LEU A 112 -1.15 -12.22 3.12
CA LEU A 112 0.24 -11.80 2.87
C LEU A 112 0.82 -12.50 1.64
N GLY A 113 0.67 -13.82 1.54
CA GLY A 113 1.15 -14.61 0.41
C GLY A 113 0.50 -14.19 -0.92
N MET A 114 -0.82 -13.98 -0.93
CA MET A 114 -1.53 -13.49 -2.12
C MET A 114 -1.11 -12.09 -2.52
N THR A 115 -0.93 -11.17 -1.56
CA THR A 115 -0.43 -9.81 -1.82
C THR A 115 0.97 -9.84 -2.42
N ALA A 116 1.86 -10.66 -1.88
CA ALA A 116 3.22 -10.81 -2.39
C ALA A 116 3.23 -11.43 -3.80
N ALA A 117 2.41 -12.45 -4.04
CA ALA A 117 2.29 -13.10 -5.34
C ALA A 117 1.74 -12.14 -6.40
N ASP A 118 0.67 -11.38 -6.08
CA ASP A 118 0.11 -10.35 -6.97
C ASP A 118 1.18 -9.32 -7.36
N PHE A 119 1.91 -8.80 -6.38
CA PHE A 119 3.00 -7.84 -6.63
C PHE A 119 4.09 -8.41 -7.53
N LEU A 120 4.56 -9.62 -7.25
CA LEU A 120 5.63 -10.25 -8.03
C LEU A 120 5.19 -10.50 -9.48
N VAL A 121 3.98 -11.06 -9.66
CA VAL A 121 3.45 -11.35 -11.00
C VAL A 121 3.27 -10.04 -11.80
N LEU A 122 2.62 -9.02 -11.22
CA LEU A 122 2.36 -7.77 -11.93
C LEU A 122 3.63 -6.97 -12.21
N SER A 123 4.59 -6.98 -11.28
CA SER A 123 5.90 -6.37 -11.50
C SER A 123 6.65 -7.08 -12.63
N LEU A 124 6.64 -8.41 -12.68
CA LEU A 124 7.23 -9.20 -13.77
C LEU A 124 6.54 -8.92 -15.11
N VAL A 125 5.21 -8.87 -15.13
CA VAL A 125 4.45 -8.52 -16.34
C VAL A 125 4.84 -7.14 -16.85
N ALA A 126 4.95 -6.13 -15.98
CA ALA A 126 5.38 -4.79 -16.35
C ALA A 126 6.81 -4.76 -16.90
N LEU A 127 7.73 -5.53 -16.27
CA LEU A 127 9.15 -5.61 -16.67
C LEU A 127 9.34 -6.29 -18.03
N VAL A 128 8.60 -7.39 -18.27
CA VAL A 128 8.77 -8.23 -19.46
C VAL A 128 8.01 -7.68 -20.67
N SER A 129 6.78 -7.20 -20.47
CA SER A 129 5.89 -6.82 -21.58
C SER A 129 6.35 -5.56 -22.33
N LYS A 130 7.14 -4.70 -21.68
CA LYS A 130 7.59 -3.38 -22.22
C LYS A 130 6.44 -2.52 -22.79
N ARG A 131 5.19 -2.87 -22.48
CA ARG A 131 3.99 -2.18 -22.96
C ARG A 131 3.69 -0.93 -22.15
N ASP A 132 2.94 -0.01 -22.76
CA ASP A 132 2.39 1.15 -22.09
C ASP A 132 1.08 0.78 -21.42
N PHE A 133 1.06 0.89 -20.08
CA PHE A 133 -0.13 0.66 -19.28
C PHE A 133 -0.84 1.96 -18.88
N SER A 134 -0.55 3.08 -19.56
CA SER A 134 -1.17 4.39 -19.28
C SER A 134 -2.69 4.39 -19.45
N PHE A 135 -3.22 3.51 -20.29
CA PHE A 135 -4.66 3.33 -20.47
C PHE A 135 -5.38 2.88 -19.18
N LEU A 136 -4.66 2.23 -18.26
CA LEU A 136 -5.23 1.81 -16.97
C LEU A 136 -5.53 2.99 -16.03
N ARG A 137 -4.96 4.18 -16.29
CA ARG A 137 -5.13 5.34 -15.41
C ARG A 137 -6.60 5.70 -15.17
N GLY A 138 -7.42 5.72 -16.22
CA GLY A 138 -8.85 5.98 -16.09
C GLY A 138 -9.56 4.91 -15.25
N PHE A 139 -9.28 3.64 -15.54
CA PHE A 139 -9.82 2.51 -14.80
C PHE A 139 -9.45 2.55 -13.30
N ILE A 140 -8.17 2.84 -12.97
CA ILE A 140 -7.68 2.96 -11.60
C ILE A 140 -8.43 4.07 -10.86
N ILE A 141 -8.52 5.26 -11.47
CA ILE A 141 -9.21 6.41 -10.85
C ILE A 141 -10.68 6.06 -10.60
N THR A 142 -11.37 5.51 -11.59
CA THR A 142 -12.78 5.11 -11.45
C THR A 142 -12.96 4.07 -10.34
N GLY A 143 -12.13 3.03 -10.32
CA GLY A 143 -12.16 1.99 -9.28
C GLY A 143 -11.94 2.55 -7.87
N LEU A 144 -10.96 3.44 -7.70
CA LEU A 144 -10.68 4.07 -6.41
C LEU A 144 -11.79 5.03 -5.97
N VAL A 145 -12.41 5.77 -6.90
CA VAL A 145 -13.57 6.63 -6.60
C VAL A 145 -14.76 5.78 -6.18
N ILE A 146 -15.06 4.69 -6.88
CA ILE A 146 -16.13 3.76 -6.51
C ILE A 146 -15.86 3.17 -5.12
N ALA A 147 -14.62 2.75 -4.83
CA ALA A 147 -14.25 2.22 -3.53
C ALA A 147 -14.40 3.27 -2.42
N LEU A 148 -13.99 4.52 -2.67
CA LEU A 148 -14.13 5.62 -1.72
C LEU A 148 -15.61 5.92 -1.42
N VAL A 149 -16.42 6.13 -2.46
CA VAL A 149 -17.85 6.43 -2.32
C VAL A 149 -18.57 5.24 -1.67
N GLY A 150 -18.28 4.02 -2.11
CA GLY A 150 -18.84 2.81 -1.52
C GLY A 150 -18.46 2.65 -0.05
N SER A 151 -17.23 2.98 0.34
CA SER A 151 -16.80 2.95 1.73
C SER A 151 -17.54 3.98 2.60
N LEU A 152 -17.79 5.18 2.06
CA LEU A 152 -18.59 6.19 2.75
C LEU A 152 -20.05 5.74 2.94
N ILE A 153 -20.64 5.17 1.90
CA ILE A 153 -22.00 4.58 1.97
C ILE A 153 -22.03 3.44 2.98
N GLY A 154 -20.99 2.59 3.00
CA GLY A 154 -20.88 1.46 3.92
C GLY A 154 -20.83 1.84 5.40
N ILE A 155 -20.46 3.08 5.76
CA ILE A 155 -20.51 3.59 7.12
C ILE A 155 -21.97 3.71 7.61
N PHE A 156 -22.89 4.10 6.71
CA PHE A 156 -24.30 4.29 7.03
C PHE A 156 -25.11 3.01 6.87
N PHE A 157 -24.77 2.20 5.89
CA PHE A 157 -25.46 0.95 5.57
C PHE A 157 -24.57 -0.25 5.95
N HIS A 158 -24.89 -0.94 7.03
CA HIS A 158 -24.15 -2.10 7.52
C HIS A 158 -24.48 -3.35 6.68
N VAL A 159 -24.20 -3.28 5.37
CA VAL A 159 -24.41 -4.40 4.43
C VAL A 159 -23.09 -5.09 4.19
N GLU A 160 -22.94 -6.29 4.72
CA GLU A 160 -21.69 -7.07 4.63
C GLU A 160 -21.27 -7.32 3.18
N MET A 161 -22.22 -7.66 2.31
CA MET A 161 -21.97 -7.86 0.87
C MET A 161 -21.38 -6.61 0.20
N LEU A 162 -21.81 -5.40 0.60
CA LEU A 162 -21.25 -4.15 0.08
C LEU A 162 -19.76 -4.02 0.43
N HIS A 163 -19.39 -4.34 1.66
CA HIS A 163 -17.99 -4.28 2.11
C HIS A 163 -17.10 -5.30 1.37
N LEU A 164 -17.61 -6.50 1.06
CA LEU A 164 -16.88 -7.50 0.27
C LEU A 164 -16.70 -7.04 -1.17
N LEU A 165 -17.74 -6.48 -1.80
CA LEU A 165 -17.67 -5.93 -3.15
C LEU A 165 -16.65 -4.78 -3.24
N ILE A 166 -16.69 -3.84 -2.28
CA ILE A 166 -15.72 -2.74 -2.20
C ILE A 166 -14.30 -3.29 -2.09
N SER A 167 -14.08 -4.30 -1.23
CA SER A 167 -12.76 -4.92 -1.07
C SER A 167 -12.28 -5.58 -2.37
N ALA A 168 -13.15 -6.24 -3.12
CA ALA A 168 -12.81 -6.80 -4.42
C ALA A 168 -12.44 -5.71 -5.44
N VAL A 169 -13.19 -4.60 -5.50
CA VAL A 169 -12.88 -3.45 -6.35
C VAL A 169 -11.53 -2.84 -5.99
N ILE A 170 -11.21 -2.70 -4.69
CA ILE A 170 -9.91 -2.19 -4.22
C ILE A 170 -8.77 -3.11 -4.68
N VAL A 171 -8.91 -4.43 -4.52
CA VAL A 171 -7.88 -5.37 -4.98
C VAL A 171 -7.61 -5.18 -6.47
N ILE A 172 -8.66 -5.19 -7.31
CA ILE A 172 -8.51 -5.05 -8.77
C ILE A 172 -7.90 -3.69 -9.14
N ALA A 173 -8.38 -2.58 -8.55
CA ALA A 173 -7.87 -1.24 -8.83
C ALA A 173 -6.42 -1.05 -8.38
N CYS A 174 -6.04 -1.57 -7.20
CA CYS A 174 -4.67 -1.49 -6.70
C CYS A 174 -3.71 -2.41 -7.46
N SER A 175 -4.15 -3.59 -7.90
CA SER A 175 -3.38 -4.47 -8.80
C SER A 175 -3.11 -3.78 -10.14
N ALA A 176 -4.14 -3.17 -10.75
CA ALA A 176 -3.96 -2.37 -11.96
C ALA A 176 -3.01 -1.18 -11.74
N LYS A 177 -3.07 -0.57 -10.53
CA LYS A 177 -2.18 0.54 -10.16
C LYS A 177 -0.72 0.08 -10.01
N ILE A 178 -0.44 -1.08 -9.44
CA ILE A 178 0.91 -1.66 -9.36
C ILE A 178 1.49 -1.84 -10.77
N LEU A 179 0.71 -2.39 -11.69
CA LEU A 179 1.12 -2.57 -13.09
C LEU A 179 1.41 -1.23 -13.76
N TYR A 180 0.54 -0.23 -13.58
CA TYR A 180 0.70 1.12 -14.09
C TYR A 180 1.95 1.81 -13.50
N ASP A 181 2.09 1.83 -12.16
CA ASP A 181 3.20 2.50 -11.47
C ASP A 181 4.55 1.87 -11.85
N THR A 182 4.63 0.53 -11.93
CA THR A 182 5.84 -0.18 -12.36
C THR A 182 6.18 0.15 -13.82
N SER A 183 5.19 0.17 -14.71
CA SER A 183 5.39 0.58 -16.10
C SER A 183 5.84 2.03 -16.23
N LEU A 184 5.25 2.94 -15.45
CA LEU A 184 5.62 4.35 -15.41
C LEU A 184 7.05 4.53 -14.90
N MET A 185 7.43 3.84 -13.83
CA MET A 185 8.78 3.84 -13.27
C MET A 185 9.83 3.43 -14.30
N LEU A 186 9.54 2.42 -15.12
CA LEU A 186 10.45 1.93 -16.16
C LEU A 186 10.65 2.91 -17.31
N ARG A 187 9.68 3.81 -17.55
CA ARG A 187 9.69 4.77 -18.67
C ARG A 187 10.02 6.18 -18.26
N SER A 188 9.84 6.51 -16.97
CA SER A 188 10.08 7.85 -16.50
C SER A 188 11.56 8.20 -16.67
N GLY A 189 11.81 9.38 -17.25
CA GLY A 189 13.16 9.96 -17.28
C GLY A 189 13.53 10.64 -15.96
N ASP A 190 12.55 10.78 -15.05
CA ASP A 190 12.73 11.38 -13.73
C ASP A 190 13.16 10.29 -12.74
N THR A 191 14.44 10.31 -12.37
CA THR A 191 15.07 9.35 -11.45
C THR A 191 15.18 9.90 -10.02
N ASP A 192 14.59 11.06 -9.71
CA ASP A 192 14.78 11.71 -8.42
C ASP A 192 13.71 11.38 -7.38
N ASP A 193 12.59 10.77 -7.79
CA ASP A 193 11.45 10.47 -6.91
C ASP A 193 11.28 8.99 -6.55
N ALA A 194 12.38 8.33 -6.19
CA ALA A 194 12.32 6.92 -5.79
C ALA A 194 11.44 6.69 -4.55
N ALA A 195 11.42 7.64 -3.61
CA ALA A 195 10.60 7.55 -2.41
C ALA A 195 9.10 7.68 -2.73
N GLY A 196 8.71 8.56 -3.67
CA GLY A 196 7.32 8.71 -4.10
C GLY A 196 6.79 7.48 -4.84
N PHE A 197 7.59 6.87 -5.73
CA PHE A 197 7.21 5.61 -6.37
C PHE A 197 7.09 4.47 -5.35
N ALA A 198 8.02 4.37 -4.39
CA ALA A 198 7.95 3.38 -3.33
C ALA A 198 6.72 3.59 -2.43
N LEU A 199 6.39 4.84 -2.10
CA LEU A 199 5.19 5.20 -1.35
C LEU A 199 3.92 4.76 -2.08
N SER A 200 3.83 5.03 -3.40
CA SER A 200 2.69 4.64 -4.23
C SER A 200 2.49 3.13 -4.27
N LEU A 201 3.56 2.36 -4.49
CA LEU A 201 3.54 0.89 -4.48
C LEU A 201 3.18 0.35 -3.10
N PHE A 202 3.77 0.90 -2.02
CA PHE A 202 3.48 0.49 -0.65
C PHE A 202 2.01 0.68 -0.29
N VAL A 203 1.42 1.82 -0.62
CA VAL A 203 -0.01 2.11 -0.39
C VAL A 203 -0.89 1.13 -1.15
N SER A 204 -0.56 0.81 -2.41
CA SER A 204 -1.32 -0.16 -3.20
C SER A 204 -1.27 -1.55 -2.56
N LEU A 205 -0.10 -2.00 -2.13
CA LEU A 205 0.09 -3.29 -1.46
C LEU A 205 -0.61 -3.36 -0.11
N LEU A 206 -0.55 -2.30 0.69
CA LEU A 206 -1.28 -2.19 1.95
C LEU A 206 -2.79 -2.33 1.73
N ASN A 207 -3.35 -1.64 0.72
CA ASN A 207 -4.77 -1.71 0.42
C ASN A 207 -5.19 -3.10 -0.08
N ILE A 208 -4.37 -3.76 -0.93
CA ILE A 208 -4.60 -5.15 -1.35
C ILE A 208 -4.60 -6.07 -0.13
N PHE A 209 -3.59 -5.97 0.73
CA PHE A 209 -3.48 -6.79 1.93
C PHE A 209 -4.70 -6.64 2.85
N LEU A 210 -5.09 -5.40 3.19
CA LEU A 210 -6.25 -5.13 4.05
C LEU A 210 -7.56 -5.61 3.42
N SER A 211 -7.69 -5.48 2.10
CA SER A 211 -8.87 -5.96 1.37
C SER A 211 -8.93 -7.48 1.31
N LEU A 212 -7.78 -8.15 1.10
CA LEU A 212 -7.70 -9.62 1.16
C LEU A 212 -7.98 -10.16 2.56
N LEU A 213 -7.49 -9.49 3.62
CA LEU A 213 -7.84 -9.84 5.00
C LEU A 213 -9.35 -9.83 5.20
N ARG A 214 -10.05 -8.82 4.68
CA ARG A 214 -11.51 -8.71 4.79
C ARG A 214 -12.22 -9.78 3.95
N LEU A 215 -11.78 -10.00 2.70
CA LEU A 215 -12.37 -11.00 1.80
C LEU A 215 -12.21 -12.43 2.31
N LEU A 216 -11.06 -12.75 2.89
CA LEU A 216 -10.77 -14.09 3.40
C LEU A 216 -11.30 -14.28 4.84
N GLY A 217 -11.32 -13.21 5.65
CA GLY A 217 -11.76 -13.23 7.04
C GLY A 217 -13.26 -13.17 7.21
N GLY A 218 -14.02 -12.53 6.28
CA GLY A 218 -15.47 -12.38 6.32
C GLY A 218 -16.27 -13.63 5.95
N ARG A 219 -15.64 -14.78 5.76
CA ARG A 219 -16.28 -16.00 5.22
C ARG A 219 -16.43 -17.11 6.26
N ARG A 220 -17.01 -16.79 7.43
CA ARG A 220 -17.41 -17.83 8.40
C ARG A 220 -18.75 -17.44 9.02
N ASP A 221 -19.80 -17.90 8.38
CA ASP A 221 -21.02 -18.33 9.02
C ASP A 221 -20.87 -19.81 9.41
#